data_a8fd272b5d7ecc3b237405be079ce80a
#
_entry.id   a8fd272b5d7ecc3b237405be079ce80a
#
_cell.length_a   1.000
_cell.length_b   1.000
_cell.length_c   1.000
_cell.angle_alpha   90.00
_cell.angle_beta   90.00
_cell.angle_gamma   90.00
#
_symmetry.space_group_name_H-M   'P 1'
#
loop_
_entity.id
_entity.type
_entity.pdbx_description
1 polymer ?
#
loop_
_entity_poly.entity_id
_entity_poly.type
_entity_poly.pdbx_seq_one_letter_code
_entity_poly.pdbx_strand_id
1 'polypeptide(L)'
;MAYRGRFSPTNPEKYKGDPTNIVYRSSWEFRFFRFIDAHPDVIWWQSEEVAIPYLSPIDNKIHRYFPDVIMKKRVGLDKYETLMIEIKPKRQTRPPDISKKNNTPTGRISTRYLREVKTYGINEAKWNAAKKYCDDRGWRFAVITEDELGI
;
A
#
# COMPACT_ATOMS: atom_id res chain seq x y z
N MET A 1 14.17 3.19 -8.01
CA MET A 1 14.96 1.97 -8.01
C MET A 1 14.38 0.98 -7.01
N ALA A 2 14.23 -0.26 -7.42
CA ALA A 2 13.75 -1.29 -6.52
C ALA A 2 14.81 -1.56 -5.44
N TYR A 3 14.41 -1.47 -4.18
CA TYR A 3 15.25 -1.72 -3.02
C TYR A 3 14.52 -2.76 -2.19
N ARG A 4 15.09 -3.92 -2.04
CA ARG A 4 14.39 -5.08 -1.52
C ARG A 4 15.24 -5.82 -0.50
N GLY A 5 14.62 -6.31 0.57
CA GLY A 5 15.30 -7.10 1.56
C GLY A 5 14.41 -7.52 2.71
N ARG A 6 15.01 -8.08 3.75
CA ARG A 6 14.31 -8.44 4.98
C ARG A 6 14.52 -7.36 6.02
N PHE A 7 13.43 -7.00 6.69
CA PHE A 7 13.45 -6.04 7.77
C PHE A 7 13.58 -6.77 9.11
N SER A 8 14.55 -6.36 9.93
CA SER A 8 14.71 -6.90 11.28
C SER A 8 14.21 -5.85 12.28
N PRO A 9 13.06 -6.08 12.92
CA PRO A 9 12.50 -5.08 13.85
C PRO A 9 13.36 -4.96 15.12
N THR A 10 13.49 -3.74 15.61
CA THR A 10 14.09 -3.48 16.91
C THR A 10 13.15 -3.89 18.05
N ASN A 11 11.85 -3.82 17.78
CA ASN A 11 10.81 -4.18 18.74
C ASN A 11 9.95 -5.31 18.18
N PRO A 12 10.49 -6.54 18.08
CA PRO A 12 9.77 -7.66 17.45
C PRO A 12 8.46 -8.03 18.14
N GLU A 13 8.30 -7.69 19.40
CA GLU A 13 7.08 -7.94 20.17
C GLU A 13 5.88 -7.13 19.65
N LYS A 14 6.13 -6.04 18.91
CA LYS A 14 5.08 -5.23 18.29
C LYS A 14 4.59 -5.82 16.97
N TYR A 15 5.39 -6.68 16.35
CA TYR A 15 5.03 -7.22 15.05
C TYR A 15 4.03 -8.36 15.18
N LYS A 16 2.88 -8.22 14.55
CA LYS A 16 1.81 -9.23 14.59
C LYS A 16 1.95 -10.17 13.40
N GLY A 17 2.77 -11.19 13.57
CA GLY A 17 3.11 -12.15 12.54
C GLY A 17 4.48 -12.74 12.83
N ASP A 18 5.17 -13.21 11.79
CA ASP A 18 6.52 -13.74 11.92
C ASP A 18 7.56 -12.62 11.78
N PRO A 19 8.16 -12.14 12.88
CA PRO A 19 9.10 -11.03 12.84
C PRO A 19 10.42 -11.38 12.15
N THR A 20 10.66 -12.65 11.84
CA THR A 20 11.86 -13.08 11.12
C THR A 20 11.65 -13.09 9.61
N ASN A 21 10.44 -12.84 9.13
CA ASN A 21 10.10 -12.91 7.71
C ASN A 21 9.32 -11.67 7.26
N ILE A 22 9.85 -10.48 7.55
CA ILE A 22 9.28 -9.22 7.11
C ILE A 22 10.06 -8.75 5.89
N VAL A 23 9.37 -8.61 4.76
CA VAL A 23 10.01 -8.21 3.50
C VAL A 23 9.60 -6.79 3.15
N TYR A 24 10.59 -5.93 2.90
CA TYR A 24 10.34 -4.64 2.27
C TYR A 24 10.70 -4.74 0.78
N ARG A 25 9.88 -4.13 -0.06
CA ARG A 25 10.03 -4.18 -1.52
C ARG A 25 10.49 -2.85 -2.10
N SER A 26 10.64 -1.84 -1.26
CA SER A 26 11.12 -0.52 -1.64
C SER A 26 11.79 0.16 -0.45
N SER A 27 12.60 1.18 -0.72
CA SER A 27 13.20 2.00 0.34
C SER A 27 12.15 2.76 1.14
N TRP A 28 11.01 3.08 0.52
CA TRP A 28 9.91 3.75 1.20
C TRP A 28 9.26 2.84 2.24
N GLU A 29 9.03 1.57 1.90
CA GLU A 29 8.53 0.58 2.85
C GLU A 29 9.51 0.39 4.00
N PHE A 30 10.80 0.25 3.70
CA PHE A 30 11.82 0.12 4.74
C PHE A 30 11.79 1.30 5.71
N ARG A 31 11.73 2.52 5.18
CA ARG A 31 11.66 3.75 5.99
C ARG A 31 10.41 3.77 6.87
N PHE A 32 9.28 3.39 6.31
CA PHE A 32 8.02 3.36 7.05
C PHE A 32 8.02 2.30 8.13
N PHE A 33 8.55 1.11 7.84
CA PHE A 33 8.66 0.02 8.82
C PHE A 33 9.51 0.47 10.02
N ARG A 34 10.64 1.12 9.78
CA ARG A 34 11.48 1.66 10.84
C ARG A 34 10.73 2.67 11.70
N PHE A 35 9.98 3.53 11.07
CA PHE A 35 9.21 4.56 11.77
C PHE A 35 8.16 3.94 12.69
N ILE A 36 7.34 3.04 12.19
CA ILE A 36 6.25 2.46 12.99
C ILE A 36 6.77 1.48 14.03
N ASP A 37 7.87 0.79 13.76
CA ASP A 37 8.50 -0.11 14.74
C ASP A 37 8.99 0.68 15.95
N ALA A 38 9.52 1.86 15.75
CA ALA A 38 10.07 2.71 16.81
C ALA A 38 9.04 3.62 17.48
N HIS A 39 7.90 3.86 16.84
CA HIS A 39 6.94 4.85 17.32
C HIS A 39 6.16 4.33 18.54
N PRO A 40 6.19 5.06 19.67
CA PRO A 40 5.59 4.58 20.91
C PRO A 40 4.06 4.44 20.87
N ASP A 41 3.38 5.17 19.98
CA ASP A 41 1.92 5.10 19.85
C ASP A 41 1.47 3.94 18.96
N VAL A 42 2.38 3.27 18.24
CA VAL A 42 2.05 2.08 17.47
C VAL A 42 2.06 0.88 18.41
N ILE A 43 0.89 0.28 18.58
CA ILE A 43 0.69 -0.85 19.50
C ILE A 43 1.17 -2.15 18.87
N TRP A 44 0.73 -2.39 17.61
CA TRP A 44 1.22 -3.50 16.80
C TRP A 44 1.15 -3.11 15.32
N TRP A 45 1.90 -3.84 14.50
CA TRP A 45 1.86 -3.68 13.05
C TRP A 45 2.18 -5.00 12.36
N GLN A 46 1.78 -5.13 11.10
CA GLN A 46 2.09 -6.29 10.26
C GLN A 46 2.22 -5.84 8.81
N SER A 47 2.91 -6.62 8.00
CA SER A 47 3.09 -6.37 6.57
C SER A 47 2.80 -7.64 5.79
N GLU A 48 1.93 -7.55 4.80
CA GLU A 48 1.60 -8.64 3.88
C GLU A 48 1.15 -9.95 4.56
N GLU A 49 0.54 -9.84 5.74
CA GLU A 49 0.04 -10.99 6.49
C GLU A 49 -1.42 -11.32 6.16
N VAL A 50 -2.15 -10.38 5.57
CA VAL A 50 -3.57 -10.52 5.23
C VAL A 50 -3.74 -10.47 3.73
N ALA A 51 -4.56 -11.39 3.19
CA ALA A 51 -4.90 -11.43 1.77
C ALA A 51 -6.35 -10.99 1.59
N ILE A 52 -6.58 -9.99 0.73
CA ILE A 52 -7.92 -9.47 0.44
C ILE A 52 -8.26 -9.84 -1.00
N PRO A 53 -9.35 -10.60 -1.23
CA PRO A 53 -9.76 -10.91 -2.58
C PRO A 53 -10.33 -9.68 -3.29
N TYR A 54 -9.99 -9.52 -4.54
CA TYR A 54 -10.57 -8.48 -5.39
C TYR A 54 -10.77 -9.02 -6.81
N LEU A 55 -11.75 -8.45 -7.53
CA LEU A 55 -11.99 -8.81 -8.92
C LEU A 55 -11.14 -7.91 -9.82
N SER A 56 -10.20 -8.52 -10.55
CA SER A 56 -9.34 -7.76 -11.46
C SER A 56 -10.12 -7.33 -12.71
N PRO A 57 -10.06 -6.03 -13.07
CA PRO A 57 -10.72 -5.57 -14.31
C PRO A 57 -10.00 -6.00 -15.58
N ILE A 58 -8.79 -6.55 -15.46
CA ILE A 58 -7.99 -6.95 -16.63
C ILE A 58 -8.41 -8.34 -17.16
N ASP A 59 -8.56 -9.32 -16.26
CA ASP A 59 -8.89 -10.67 -16.64
C ASP A 59 -10.23 -11.15 -16.08
N ASN A 60 -10.94 -10.30 -15.35
CA ASN A 60 -12.24 -10.61 -14.72
C ASN A 60 -12.18 -11.81 -13.78
N LYS A 61 -11.04 -12.02 -13.14
CA LYS A 61 -10.81 -13.09 -12.18
C LYS A 61 -10.53 -12.54 -10.80
N ILE A 62 -10.78 -13.38 -9.78
CA ILE A 62 -10.46 -13.03 -8.39
C ILE A 62 -8.96 -13.20 -8.16
N HIS A 63 -8.33 -12.14 -7.66
CA HIS A 63 -6.93 -12.12 -7.26
C HIS A 63 -6.83 -11.78 -5.79
N ARG A 64 -5.65 -11.91 -5.20
CA ARG A 64 -5.40 -11.57 -3.80
C ARG A 64 -4.55 -10.32 -3.71
N TYR A 65 -4.97 -9.39 -2.89
CA TYR A 65 -4.24 -8.17 -2.57
C TYR A 65 -3.68 -8.28 -1.16
N PHE A 66 -2.37 -8.03 -1.03
CA PHE A 66 -1.68 -8.03 0.26
C PHE A 66 -1.34 -6.58 0.62
N PRO A 67 -2.06 -5.97 1.59
CA PRO A 67 -1.75 -4.59 2.00
C PRO A 67 -0.32 -4.46 2.51
N ASP A 68 0.31 -3.31 2.23
CA ASP A 68 1.68 -3.06 2.66
C ASP A 68 1.82 -3.10 4.18
N VAL A 69 0.90 -2.46 4.91
CA VAL A 69 0.92 -2.42 6.36
C VAL A 69 -0.50 -2.40 6.91
N ILE A 70 -0.71 -3.12 8.01
CA ILE A 70 -1.86 -2.93 8.90
C ILE A 70 -1.26 -2.63 10.27
N MET A 71 -1.75 -1.57 10.94
CA MET A 71 -1.25 -1.21 12.25
C MET A 71 -2.34 -0.69 13.15
N LYS A 72 -2.16 -0.90 14.46
CA LYS A 72 -3.00 -0.30 15.48
C LYS A 72 -2.20 0.75 16.21
N LYS A 73 -2.73 1.95 16.34
CA LYS A 73 -2.07 3.03 17.04
C LYS A 73 -2.98 3.71 18.04
N ARG A 74 -2.37 4.32 19.06
CA ARG A 74 -3.06 5.17 20.01
C ARG A 74 -3.29 6.54 19.38
N VAL A 75 -4.53 7.03 19.43
CA VAL A 75 -4.89 8.34 18.90
C VAL A 75 -5.39 9.30 19.98
N GLY A 76 -5.43 8.84 21.23
CA GLY A 76 -5.86 9.64 22.37
C GLY A 76 -5.85 8.80 23.64
N LEU A 77 -6.31 9.37 24.75
CA LEU A 77 -6.39 8.65 26.00
C LEU A 77 -7.41 7.52 25.85
N ASP A 78 -6.94 6.26 26.01
CA ASP A 78 -7.74 5.05 25.84
C ASP A 78 -8.47 4.97 24.49
N LYS A 79 -7.93 5.66 23.48
CA LYS A 79 -8.47 5.61 22.11
C LYS A 79 -7.46 5.02 21.17
N TYR A 80 -7.90 4.09 20.34
CA TYR A 80 -7.05 3.38 19.38
C TYR A 80 -7.71 3.39 18.02
N GLU A 81 -6.89 3.31 16.98
CA GLU A 81 -7.33 3.26 15.61
C GLU A 81 -6.52 2.19 14.88
N THR A 82 -7.20 1.35 14.09
CA THR A 82 -6.52 0.40 13.22
C THR A 82 -6.58 0.91 11.79
N LEU A 83 -5.41 0.97 11.15
CA LEU A 83 -5.26 1.49 9.79
C LEU A 83 -4.67 0.42 8.89
N MET A 84 -5.21 0.33 7.68
CA MET A 84 -4.62 -0.40 6.58
C MET A 84 -3.96 0.62 5.67
N ILE A 85 -2.66 0.43 5.39
CA ILE A 85 -1.86 1.43 4.70
C ILE A 85 -1.26 0.84 3.43
N GLU A 86 -1.39 1.59 2.34
CA GLU A 86 -0.73 1.34 1.07
C GLU A 86 0.28 2.45 0.83
N ILE A 87 1.49 2.09 0.43
CA ILE A 87 2.56 3.05 0.14
C ILE A 87 2.71 3.12 -1.36
N LYS A 88 2.44 4.29 -1.94
CA LYS A 88 2.47 4.51 -3.39
C LYS A 88 3.00 5.88 -3.74
N PRO A 89 3.73 6.03 -4.85
CA PRO A 89 4.04 7.36 -5.38
C PRO A 89 2.75 8.13 -5.68
N LYS A 90 2.75 9.41 -5.37
CA LYS A 90 1.58 10.27 -5.54
C LYS A 90 1.03 10.23 -6.97
N ARG A 91 1.91 10.15 -7.96
CA ARG A 91 1.50 10.05 -9.37
C ARG A 91 0.64 8.81 -9.66
N GLN A 92 0.81 7.73 -8.90
CA GLN A 92 0.04 6.49 -9.06
C GLN A 92 -1.29 6.51 -8.32
N THR A 93 -1.57 7.54 -7.54
CA THR A 93 -2.85 7.72 -6.86
C THR A 93 -3.86 8.47 -7.72
N ARG A 94 -3.47 8.89 -8.90
CA ARG A 94 -4.29 9.66 -9.85
C ARG A 94 -4.45 8.89 -11.14
N PRO A 95 -5.55 9.14 -11.89
CA PRO A 95 -5.69 8.58 -13.22
C PRO A 95 -4.53 9.00 -14.11
N PRO A 96 -4.13 8.18 -15.11
CA PRO A 96 -3.11 8.58 -16.06
C PRO A 96 -3.49 9.85 -16.79
N ASP A 97 -2.47 10.65 -17.13
CA ASP A 97 -2.67 11.91 -17.84
C ASP A 97 -3.09 11.65 -19.29
N ILE A 98 -4.35 11.95 -19.61
CA ILE A 98 -4.92 11.70 -20.92
C ILE A 98 -4.22 12.50 -22.04
N SER A 99 -3.57 13.62 -21.70
CA SER A 99 -2.83 14.41 -22.68
C SER A 99 -1.62 13.65 -23.25
N LYS A 100 -1.18 12.60 -22.56
CA LYS A 100 -0.05 11.77 -22.97
C LYS A 100 -0.48 10.50 -23.72
N LYS A 101 -1.78 10.30 -23.94
CA LYS A 101 -2.32 9.09 -24.56
C LYS A 101 -1.71 8.81 -25.94
N ASN A 102 -1.58 9.83 -26.76
CA ASN A 102 -1.08 9.69 -28.13
C ASN A 102 0.31 10.32 -28.30
N ASN A 103 1.08 10.43 -27.22
CA ASN A 103 2.42 11.02 -27.23
C ASN A 103 3.45 10.04 -27.78
N THR A 104 3.34 9.75 -29.09
CA THR A 104 4.24 8.85 -29.82
C THR A 104 4.57 9.46 -31.17
N PRO A 105 5.69 9.06 -31.82
CA PRO A 105 6.06 9.58 -33.14
C PRO A 105 5.00 9.35 -34.22
N THR A 106 4.18 8.31 -34.12
CA THR A 106 3.15 7.95 -35.11
C THR A 106 1.77 8.46 -34.74
N GLY A 107 1.59 9.08 -33.56
CA GLY A 107 0.29 9.51 -33.06
C GLY A 107 -0.60 8.37 -32.55
N ARG A 108 -0.08 7.14 -32.53
CA ARG A 108 -0.81 6.00 -31.99
C ARG A 108 -0.88 6.08 -30.46
N ILE A 109 -1.79 5.31 -29.85
CA ILE A 109 -1.90 5.23 -28.39
C ILE A 109 -0.59 4.70 -27.84
N SER A 110 -0.02 5.41 -26.85
CA SER A 110 1.22 5.05 -26.20
C SER A 110 1.08 3.73 -25.43
N THR A 111 2.02 2.81 -25.62
CA THR A 111 2.10 1.57 -24.86
C THR A 111 2.25 1.86 -23.37
N ARG A 112 3.04 2.89 -23.03
CA ARG A 112 3.21 3.35 -21.65
C ARG A 112 1.89 3.82 -21.06
N TYR A 113 1.13 4.61 -21.82
CA TYR A 113 -0.19 5.08 -21.36
C TYR A 113 -1.14 3.92 -21.11
N LEU A 114 -1.21 2.95 -22.01
CA LEU A 114 -2.06 1.77 -21.83
C LEU A 114 -1.66 0.98 -20.59
N ARG A 115 -0.37 0.85 -20.33
CA ARG A 115 0.13 0.17 -19.14
C ARG A 115 -0.27 0.90 -17.86
N GLU A 116 -0.16 2.22 -17.87
CA GLU A 116 -0.56 3.05 -16.73
C GLU A 116 -2.06 2.96 -16.46
N VAL A 117 -2.88 2.92 -17.50
CA VAL A 117 -4.33 2.74 -17.38
C VAL A 117 -4.67 1.40 -16.73
N LYS A 118 -4.02 0.32 -17.18
CA LYS A 118 -4.23 -1.02 -16.60
C LYS A 118 -3.82 -1.05 -15.14
N THR A 119 -2.66 -0.51 -14.82
CA THR A 119 -2.15 -0.46 -13.44
C THR A 119 -3.07 0.35 -12.55
N TYR A 120 -3.54 1.49 -13.01
CA TYR A 120 -4.48 2.32 -12.25
C TYR A 120 -5.79 1.58 -11.99
N GLY A 121 -6.33 0.88 -12.99
CA GLY A 121 -7.55 0.11 -12.85
C GLY A 121 -7.41 -1.02 -11.83
N ILE A 122 -6.28 -1.72 -11.85
CA ILE A 122 -6.00 -2.79 -10.88
C ILE A 122 -5.88 -2.20 -9.47
N ASN A 123 -5.14 -1.11 -9.31
CA ASN A 123 -4.98 -0.45 -8.01
C ASN A 123 -6.32 0.04 -7.46
N GLU A 124 -7.15 0.63 -8.30
CA GLU A 124 -8.49 1.09 -7.91
C GLU A 124 -9.34 -0.07 -7.39
N ALA A 125 -9.33 -1.21 -8.10
CA ALA A 125 -10.05 -2.41 -7.67
C ALA A 125 -9.53 -2.94 -6.34
N LYS A 126 -8.22 -2.99 -6.16
CA LYS A 126 -7.58 -3.40 -4.91
C LYS A 126 -8.00 -2.49 -3.75
N TRP A 127 -7.92 -1.19 -3.96
CA TRP A 127 -8.20 -0.21 -2.91
C TRP A 127 -9.67 -0.14 -2.55
N ASN A 128 -10.58 -0.32 -3.52
CA ASN A 128 -12.00 -0.43 -3.23
C ASN A 128 -12.30 -1.66 -2.38
N ALA A 129 -11.69 -2.80 -2.69
CA ALA A 129 -11.82 -4.01 -1.87
C ALA A 129 -11.23 -3.80 -0.47
N ALA A 130 -10.09 -3.11 -0.37
CA ALA A 130 -9.46 -2.78 0.89
C ALA A 130 -10.33 -1.87 1.75
N LYS A 131 -10.95 -0.86 1.16
CA LYS A 131 -11.85 0.06 1.87
C LYS A 131 -13.05 -0.70 2.44
N LYS A 132 -13.65 -1.59 1.65
CA LYS A 132 -14.77 -2.40 2.12
C LYS A 132 -14.34 -3.31 3.26
N TYR A 133 -13.19 -3.94 3.13
CA TYR A 133 -12.62 -4.80 4.18
C TYR A 133 -12.44 -4.02 5.48
N CYS A 134 -11.92 -2.80 5.39
CA CYS A 134 -11.76 -1.91 6.53
C CYS A 134 -13.09 -1.47 7.13
N ASP A 135 -14.03 -1.07 6.29
CA ASP A 135 -15.36 -0.62 6.74
C ASP A 135 -16.07 -1.73 7.54
N ASP A 136 -15.97 -2.98 7.07
CA ASP A 136 -16.58 -4.13 7.75
C ASP A 136 -15.99 -4.36 9.15
N ARG A 137 -14.78 -3.86 9.41
CA ARG A 137 -14.06 -4.04 10.68
C ARG A 137 -13.93 -2.78 11.52
N GLY A 138 -14.46 -1.67 11.05
CA GLY A 138 -14.28 -0.38 11.74
C GLY A 138 -12.86 0.15 11.63
N TRP A 139 -12.11 -0.24 10.60
CA TRP A 139 -10.76 0.23 10.33
C TRP A 139 -10.78 1.34 9.29
N ARG A 140 -9.67 2.04 9.15
CA ARG A 140 -9.51 3.07 8.13
C ARG A 140 -8.44 2.65 7.12
N PHE A 141 -8.74 2.85 5.83
CA PHE A 141 -7.76 2.65 4.75
C PHE A 141 -7.13 4.00 4.39
N ALA A 142 -5.80 4.01 4.24
CA ALA A 142 -5.06 5.21 3.87
C ALA A 142 -3.95 4.87 2.88
N VAL A 143 -3.74 5.78 1.92
CA VAL A 143 -2.60 5.69 0.99
C VAL A 143 -1.58 6.73 1.42
N ILE A 144 -0.36 6.27 1.66
CA ILE A 144 0.76 7.14 2.03
C ILE A 144 1.65 7.35 0.82
N THR A 145 2.01 8.59 0.58
CA THR A 145 2.85 8.99 -0.55
C THR A 145 4.16 9.60 -0.05
N GLU A 146 4.97 10.09 -0.99
CA GLU A 146 6.19 10.84 -0.64
C GLU A 146 5.92 12.03 0.28
N ASP A 147 4.72 12.60 0.23
CA ASP A 147 4.37 13.75 1.06
C ASP A 147 4.42 13.40 2.55
N GLU A 148 3.80 12.26 2.93
CA GLU A 148 3.76 11.82 4.33
C GLU A 148 5.10 11.23 4.77
N LEU A 149 5.87 10.68 3.84
CA LEU A 149 7.19 10.10 4.15
C LEU A 149 8.29 11.15 4.23
N GLY A 150 8.02 12.37 3.79
CA GLY A 150 9.01 13.44 3.81
C GLY A 150 10.14 13.27 2.79
N ILE A 151 9.83 12.68 1.67
CA ILE A 151 10.79 12.42 0.60
C ILE A 151 10.66 13.44 -0.53
#